data_fc745ab7e85616b9a7858e6f6e6719f4
#
_entry.id   fc745ab7e85616b9a7858e6f6e6719f4
#
_cell.length_a   1.000
_cell.length_b   1.000
_cell.length_c   1.000
_cell.angle_alpha   90.00
_cell.angle_beta   90.00
_cell.angle_gamma   90.00
#
_symmetry.space_group_name_H-M   'P 1'
#
loop_
_entity.id
_entity.type
_entity.pdbx_description
1 polymer ?
#
loop_
_entity_poly.entity_id
_entity_poly.type
_entity_poly.pdbx_seq_one_letter_code
_entity_poly.pdbx_strand_id
1 'polypeptide(L)'
;MPDFLCTCASSMSEFRSQNEASFALRKDGKIVVESFGVHPLFLESATISECEELARTKKISAIGEIGLDFFTSEYREKKKEQEEIFCSSLLLSQKYSLPVIVHCRKALSAIFALTPLLKKCPCVIFHGFEGSSREASSLLKRGVNAYFGVGKTLLRGDKSALDLVSFADKSRLLFETDSPYQRLYGQELSLPSDVRFVFEKAREIENADFSKIACQNFIRAFLPQSALLDSLS
;
A
#
# COMPACT_ATOMS: atom_id res chain seq x y z
N MET A 1 -0.53 3.74 -19.52
CA MET A 1 -0.61 4.06 -18.08
C MET A 1 -1.57 3.05 -17.46
N PRO A 2 -1.35 2.55 -16.24
CA PRO A 2 -2.29 1.63 -15.62
C PRO A 2 -3.67 2.29 -15.44
N ASP A 3 -4.74 1.49 -15.47
CA ASP A 3 -6.11 2.00 -15.32
C ASP A 3 -6.47 2.27 -13.85
N PHE A 4 -5.66 1.75 -12.94
CA PHE A 4 -5.82 1.89 -11.49
C PHE A 4 -4.55 2.51 -10.90
N LEU A 5 -4.72 3.51 -10.05
CA LEU A 5 -3.65 4.19 -9.33
C LEU A 5 -4.03 4.36 -7.86
N CYS A 6 -3.04 4.25 -6.99
CA CYS A 6 -3.13 4.74 -5.62
C CYS A 6 -2.08 5.83 -5.42
N THR A 7 -2.49 6.95 -4.87
CA THR A 7 -1.60 8.04 -4.47
C THR A 7 -1.57 8.12 -2.96
N CYS A 8 -0.38 8.30 -2.38
CA CYS A 8 -0.20 8.39 -0.94
C CYS A 8 0.42 9.75 -0.61
N ALA A 9 -0.24 10.52 0.23
CA ALA A 9 0.25 11.80 0.71
C ALA A 9 0.54 11.74 2.22
N SER A 10 1.68 12.29 2.61
CA SER A 10 2.15 12.38 4.00
C SER A 10 2.19 13.80 4.54
N SER A 11 1.63 14.76 3.78
CA SER A 11 1.42 16.14 4.21
C SER A 11 0.24 16.76 3.47
N MET A 12 -0.37 17.81 4.04
CA MET A 12 -1.49 18.51 3.42
C MET A 12 -1.10 19.23 2.11
N SER A 13 0.13 19.67 1.97
CA SER A 13 0.64 20.27 0.72
C SER A 13 0.75 19.23 -0.38
N GLU A 14 1.32 18.08 -0.06
CA GLU A 14 1.42 16.95 -0.97
C GLU A 14 0.03 16.43 -1.40
N PHE A 15 -0.90 16.29 -0.45
CA PHE A 15 -2.28 15.88 -0.71
C PHE A 15 -2.98 16.81 -1.72
N ARG A 16 -2.83 18.13 -1.56
CA ARG A 16 -3.44 19.10 -2.50
C ARG A 16 -2.86 18.94 -3.90
N SER A 17 -1.53 18.84 -4.03
CA SER A 17 -0.87 18.66 -5.32
C SER A 17 -1.28 17.34 -6.00
N GLN A 18 -1.33 16.25 -5.24
CA GLN A 18 -1.77 14.94 -5.75
C GLN A 18 -3.24 14.95 -6.17
N ASN A 19 -4.11 15.65 -5.43
CA ASN A 19 -5.53 15.73 -5.75
C ASN A 19 -5.78 16.45 -7.08
N GLU A 20 -5.02 17.51 -7.40
CA GLU A 20 -5.07 18.18 -8.71
C GLU A 20 -4.68 17.21 -9.84
N ALA A 21 -3.58 16.46 -9.67
CA ALA A 21 -3.14 15.46 -10.63
C ALA A 21 -4.16 14.31 -10.77
N SER A 22 -4.74 13.85 -9.67
CA SER A 22 -5.78 12.81 -9.63
C SER A 22 -7.03 13.22 -10.39
N PHE A 23 -7.42 14.49 -10.31
CA PHE A 23 -8.57 15.01 -11.05
C PHE A 23 -8.39 14.91 -12.57
N ALA A 24 -7.18 15.22 -13.08
CA ALA A 24 -6.86 15.06 -14.49
C ALA A 24 -6.93 13.58 -14.92
N LEU A 25 -6.36 12.68 -14.12
CA LEU A 25 -6.38 11.23 -14.39
C LEU A 25 -7.79 10.65 -14.39
N ARG A 26 -8.68 11.11 -13.51
CA ARG A 26 -10.09 10.68 -13.50
C ARG A 26 -10.84 11.14 -14.74
N LYS A 27 -10.54 12.33 -15.28
CA LYS A 27 -11.10 12.78 -16.56
C LYS A 27 -10.69 11.88 -17.73
N ASP A 28 -9.52 11.26 -17.65
CA ASP A 28 -9.01 10.28 -18.62
C ASP A 28 -9.52 8.85 -18.36
N GLY A 29 -10.55 8.69 -17.50
CA GLY A 29 -11.17 7.41 -17.19
C GLY A 29 -10.36 6.50 -16.26
N LYS A 30 -9.35 7.04 -15.56
CA LYS A 30 -8.57 6.27 -14.59
C LYS A 30 -9.26 6.19 -13.23
N ILE A 31 -9.16 5.07 -12.57
CA ILE A 31 -9.58 4.92 -11.17
C ILE A 31 -8.40 5.29 -10.27
N VAL A 32 -8.58 6.35 -9.49
CA VAL A 32 -7.55 6.85 -8.57
C VAL A 32 -8.06 6.75 -7.14
N VAL A 33 -7.35 5.97 -6.34
CA VAL A 33 -7.51 5.90 -4.88
C VAL A 33 -6.57 6.93 -4.26
N GLU A 34 -7.12 7.86 -3.52
CA GLU A 34 -6.36 8.84 -2.75
C GLU A 34 -6.25 8.38 -1.31
N SER A 35 -5.04 8.39 -0.78
CA SER A 35 -4.77 8.11 0.61
C SER A 35 -4.00 9.24 1.29
N PHE A 36 -4.14 9.30 2.60
CA PHE A 36 -3.42 10.22 3.46
C PHE A 36 -3.09 9.52 4.77
N GLY A 37 -1.86 9.70 5.26
CA GLY A 37 -1.44 9.09 6.52
C GLY A 37 -0.21 9.76 7.12
N VAL A 38 0.05 9.46 8.38
CA VAL A 38 1.27 9.89 9.07
C VAL A 38 2.35 8.84 8.82
N HIS A 39 3.23 9.14 7.87
CA HIS A 39 4.29 8.23 7.47
C HIS A 39 5.37 8.09 8.57
N PRO A 40 5.86 6.87 8.88
CA PRO A 40 6.79 6.64 9.99
C PRO A 40 8.13 7.38 9.89
N LEU A 41 8.52 7.81 8.68
CA LEU A 41 9.73 8.63 8.49
C LEU A 41 9.47 10.13 8.65
N PHE A 42 8.22 10.57 8.61
CA PHE A 42 7.82 11.98 8.58
C PHE A 42 6.72 12.26 9.60
N LEU A 43 6.94 11.86 10.87
CA LEU A 43 5.93 11.92 11.94
C LEU A 43 5.37 13.32 12.20
N GLU A 44 6.15 14.36 11.87
CA GLU A 44 5.76 15.77 12.07
C GLU A 44 5.08 16.39 10.83
N SER A 45 5.03 15.67 9.68
CA SER A 45 4.52 16.22 8.42
C SER A 45 3.00 16.23 8.32
N ALA A 46 2.34 15.42 9.14
CA ALA A 46 0.89 15.27 9.19
C ALA A 46 0.45 14.89 10.61
N THR A 47 -0.84 15.02 10.88
CA THR A 47 -1.44 14.66 12.16
C THR A 47 -2.56 13.66 12.00
N ILE A 48 -2.82 12.90 13.05
CA ILE A 48 -3.99 11.99 13.10
C ILE A 48 -5.30 12.78 12.94
N SER A 49 -5.36 14.01 13.44
CA SER A 49 -6.54 14.88 13.28
C SER A 49 -6.80 15.28 11.84
N GLU A 50 -5.76 15.61 11.06
CA GLU A 50 -5.90 15.89 9.62
C GLU A 50 -6.35 14.64 8.86
N CYS A 51 -5.76 13.47 9.17
CA CYS A 51 -6.18 12.20 8.58
C CYS A 51 -7.66 11.90 8.90
N GLU A 52 -8.09 12.10 10.12
CA GLU A 52 -9.47 11.92 10.56
C GLU A 52 -10.43 12.86 9.82
N GLU A 53 -10.07 14.13 9.68
CA GLU A 53 -10.91 15.12 8.96
C GLU A 53 -11.07 14.74 7.49
N LEU A 54 -10.01 14.31 6.82
CA LEU A 54 -10.07 13.85 5.43
C LEU A 54 -10.93 12.58 5.28
N ALA A 55 -10.82 11.64 6.23
CA ALA A 55 -11.64 10.43 6.25
C ALA A 55 -13.11 10.75 6.49
N ARG A 56 -13.40 11.60 7.46
CA ARG A 56 -14.76 12.05 7.82
C ARG A 56 -15.45 12.77 6.66
N THR A 57 -14.70 13.59 5.94
CA THR A 57 -15.22 14.36 4.77
C THR A 57 -15.18 13.58 3.46
N LYS A 58 -14.80 12.27 3.51
CA LYS A 58 -14.71 11.37 2.35
C LYS A 58 -13.80 11.90 1.24
N LYS A 59 -12.76 12.64 1.61
CA LYS A 59 -11.74 13.14 0.68
C LYS A 59 -10.65 12.13 0.39
N ILE A 60 -10.54 11.08 1.20
CA ILE A 60 -9.64 9.94 1.00
C ILE A 60 -10.43 8.64 0.96
N SER A 61 -9.88 7.66 0.24
CA SER A 61 -10.44 6.33 0.08
C SER A 61 -9.60 5.24 0.78
N ALA A 62 -8.44 5.62 1.32
CA ALA A 62 -7.57 4.77 2.12
C ALA A 62 -6.81 5.62 3.14
N ILE A 63 -6.35 5.00 4.23
CA ILE A 63 -5.44 5.63 5.20
C ILE A 63 -4.04 5.09 4.92
N GLY A 64 -3.11 5.95 4.59
CA GLY A 64 -1.73 5.56 4.23
C GLY A 64 -0.94 6.69 3.53
N GLU A 65 0.40 6.60 3.54
CA GLU A 65 1.12 5.48 4.17
C GLU A 65 1.24 5.68 5.66
N ILE A 66 1.05 4.59 6.40
CA ILE A 66 1.19 4.52 7.85
C ILE A 66 2.07 3.30 8.18
N GLY A 67 2.59 3.17 9.37
CA GLY A 67 3.29 1.94 9.72
C GLY A 67 4.56 2.13 10.54
N LEU A 68 5.54 1.26 10.31
CA LEU A 68 6.75 1.15 11.13
C LEU A 68 8.00 1.02 10.26
N ASP A 69 9.01 1.84 10.56
CA ASP A 69 10.35 1.73 9.97
C ASP A 69 11.41 1.64 11.08
N PHE A 70 12.10 0.50 11.15
CA PHE A 70 13.17 0.25 12.13
C PHE A 70 14.52 0.04 11.43
N PHE A 71 14.67 0.56 10.21
CA PHE A 71 15.85 0.32 9.40
C PHE A 71 17.11 0.98 10.00
N THR A 72 17.04 2.26 10.37
CA THR A 72 18.17 2.97 10.99
C THR A 72 18.07 3.02 12.51
N SER A 73 19.18 3.37 13.21
CA SER A 73 19.14 3.61 14.66
C SER A 73 18.21 4.77 15.03
N GLU A 74 18.27 5.86 14.26
CA GLU A 74 17.43 7.04 14.44
C GLU A 74 15.94 6.70 14.38
N TYR A 75 15.52 5.89 13.41
CA TYR A 75 14.13 5.46 13.29
C TYR A 75 13.72 4.53 14.43
N ARG A 76 14.63 3.69 14.91
CA ARG A 76 14.38 2.83 16.09
C ARG A 76 14.22 3.62 17.38
N GLU A 77 14.88 4.75 17.54
CA GLU A 77 14.71 5.65 18.70
C GLU A 77 13.27 6.19 18.78
N LYS A 78 12.63 6.41 17.63
CA LYS A 78 11.22 6.85 17.53
C LYS A 78 10.20 5.69 17.53
N LYS A 79 10.62 4.47 17.85
CA LYS A 79 9.76 3.26 17.78
C LYS A 79 8.45 3.44 18.52
N LYS A 80 8.46 3.94 19.75
CA LYS A 80 7.26 4.11 20.57
C LYS A 80 6.28 5.09 19.92
N GLU A 81 6.77 6.21 19.43
CA GLU A 81 5.97 7.21 18.73
C GLU A 81 5.37 6.65 17.43
N GLN A 82 6.16 5.93 16.63
CA GLN A 82 5.66 5.26 15.43
C GLN A 82 4.54 4.26 15.78
N GLU A 83 4.72 3.43 16.83
CA GLU A 83 3.71 2.45 17.26
C GLU A 83 2.42 3.13 17.75
N GLU A 84 2.50 4.23 18.50
CA GLU A 84 1.33 4.98 18.98
C GLU A 84 0.54 5.60 17.81
N ILE A 85 1.23 6.23 16.85
CA ILE A 85 0.63 6.84 15.66
C ILE A 85 0.03 5.74 14.76
N PHE A 86 0.74 4.63 14.57
CA PHE A 86 0.24 3.52 13.78
C PHE A 86 -1.02 2.91 14.39
N CYS A 87 -1.04 2.65 15.69
CA CYS A 87 -2.25 2.16 16.38
C CYS A 87 -3.43 3.13 16.22
N SER A 88 -3.20 4.44 16.36
CA SER A 88 -4.22 5.48 16.16
C SER A 88 -4.78 5.45 14.74
N SER A 89 -3.90 5.31 13.74
CA SER A 89 -4.29 5.21 12.33
C SER A 89 -5.12 3.94 12.05
N LEU A 90 -4.76 2.79 12.66
CA LEU A 90 -5.55 1.56 12.55
C LEU A 90 -6.95 1.71 13.17
N LEU A 91 -7.08 2.45 14.26
CA LEU A 91 -8.39 2.76 14.87
C LEU A 91 -9.23 3.68 13.97
N LEU A 92 -8.64 4.64 13.28
CA LEU A 92 -9.34 5.45 12.27
C LEU A 92 -9.83 4.58 11.10
N SER A 93 -9.00 3.65 10.60
CA SER A 93 -9.40 2.70 9.58
C SER A 93 -10.66 1.92 9.97
N GLN A 94 -10.69 1.40 11.21
CA GLN A 94 -11.85 0.68 11.75
C GLN A 94 -13.07 1.59 11.86
N LYS A 95 -12.90 2.83 12.35
CA LYS A 95 -13.98 3.81 12.53
C LYS A 95 -14.63 4.22 11.23
N TYR A 96 -13.84 4.45 10.18
CA TYR A 96 -14.32 4.94 8.89
C TYR A 96 -14.45 3.85 7.82
N SER A 97 -14.14 2.59 8.18
CA SER A 97 -14.16 1.43 7.26
C SER A 97 -13.31 1.66 6.00
N LEU A 98 -12.14 2.28 6.16
CA LEU A 98 -11.18 2.54 5.10
C LEU A 98 -10.04 1.52 5.10
N PRO A 99 -9.59 1.02 3.95
CA PRO A 99 -8.38 0.20 3.86
C PRO A 99 -7.15 0.99 4.33
N VAL A 100 -6.12 0.27 4.77
CA VAL A 100 -4.86 0.87 5.19
C VAL A 100 -3.71 0.45 4.27
N ILE A 101 -2.82 1.39 3.96
CA ILE A 101 -1.57 1.15 3.23
C ILE A 101 -0.43 1.24 4.23
N VAL A 102 0.25 0.10 4.42
CA VAL A 102 1.20 -0.10 5.52
C VAL A 102 2.63 -0.16 5.00
N HIS A 103 3.43 0.78 5.46
CA HIS A 103 4.88 0.75 5.40
C HIS A 103 5.43 -0.18 6.50
N CYS A 104 6.24 -1.16 6.12
CA CYS A 104 6.85 -2.08 7.08
C CYS A 104 8.29 -2.39 6.70
N ARG A 105 9.25 -1.71 7.33
CA ARG A 105 10.66 -1.93 7.05
C ARG A 105 11.41 -2.33 8.31
N LYS A 106 11.99 -3.56 8.31
CA LYS A 106 12.67 -4.15 9.49
C LYS A 106 11.82 -4.19 10.78
N ALA A 107 10.49 -4.16 10.63
CA ALA A 107 9.51 -4.05 11.71
C ALA A 107 8.48 -5.19 11.73
N LEU A 108 8.66 -6.25 10.94
CA LEU A 108 7.65 -7.30 10.74
C LEU A 108 7.22 -7.99 12.04
N SER A 109 8.13 -8.17 13.00
CA SER A 109 7.78 -8.72 14.32
C SER A 109 6.78 -7.85 15.10
N ALA A 110 6.94 -6.52 15.01
CA ALA A 110 5.99 -5.59 15.61
C ALA A 110 4.62 -5.61 14.88
N ILE A 111 4.62 -5.75 13.54
CA ILE A 111 3.39 -5.98 12.77
C ILE A 111 2.67 -7.25 13.24
N PHE A 112 3.38 -8.35 13.47
CA PHE A 112 2.77 -9.58 14.00
C PHE A 112 2.17 -9.39 15.40
N ALA A 113 2.78 -8.59 16.26
CA ALA A 113 2.23 -8.25 17.57
C ALA A 113 0.92 -7.44 17.46
N LEU A 114 0.78 -6.62 16.42
CA LEU A 114 -0.41 -5.80 16.15
C LEU A 114 -1.50 -6.52 15.35
N THR A 115 -1.37 -7.83 15.09
CA THR A 115 -2.39 -8.64 14.39
C THR A 115 -3.80 -8.47 14.99
N PRO A 116 -4.01 -8.37 16.32
CA PRO A 116 -5.35 -8.15 16.90
C PRO A 116 -6.03 -6.85 16.45
N LEU A 117 -5.28 -5.81 16.10
CA LEU A 117 -5.80 -4.57 15.53
C LEU A 117 -5.95 -4.67 14.02
N LEU A 118 -4.94 -5.18 13.32
CA LEU A 118 -4.92 -5.33 11.86
C LEU A 118 -6.11 -6.15 11.33
N LYS A 119 -6.47 -7.25 11.99
CA LYS A 119 -7.59 -8.09 11.56
C LYS A 119 -8.97 -7.42 11.66
N LYS A 120 -9.07 -6.27 12.34
CA LYS A 120 -10.30 -5.48 12.43
C LYS A 120 -10.39 -4.41 11.35
N CYS A 121 -9.30 -4.13 10.63
CA CYS A 121 -9.30 -3.24 9.48
C CYS A 121 -9.98 -3.93 8.30
N PRO A 122 -10.74 -3.21 7.46
CA PRO A 122 -11.43 -3.80 6.32
C PRO A 122 -10.47 -4.45 5.31
N CYS A 123 -9.33 -3.82 5.09
CA CYS A 123 -8.25 -4.35 4.27
C CYS A 123 -6.91 -3.74 4.69
N VAL A 124 -5.83 -4.52 4.60
CA VAL A 124 -4.46 -4.11 4.93
C VAL A 124 -3.57 -4.35 3.73
N ILE A 125 -3.04 -3.29 3.14
CA ILE A 125 -2.13 -3.36 2.00
C ILE A 125 -0.72 -3.11 2.51
N PHE A 126 0.13 -4.13 2.51
CA PHE A 126 1.56 -3.96 2.80
C PHE A 126 2.26 -3.55 1.51
N HIS A 127 2.59 -2.26 1.36
CA HIS A 127 3.37 -1.81 0.21
C HIS A 127 4.82 -2.25 0.37
N GLY A 128 5.51 -2.53 -0.76
CA GLY A 128 6.92 -2.94 -0.75
C GLY A 128 7.21 -4.08 0.23
N PHE A 129 6.37 -5.10 0.30
CA PHE A 129 6.47 -6.11 1.35
C PHE A 129 7.81 -6.85 1.34
N GLU A 130 8.60 -6.67 2.40
CA GLU A 130 9.93 -7.28 2.56
C GLU A 130 9.89 -8.69 3.19
N GLY A 131 8.72 -9.18 3.58
CA GLY A 131 8.55 -10.50 4.18
C GLY A 131 8.48 -11.63 3.13
N SER A 132 8.58 -12.87 3.59
CA SER A 132 8.45 -14.08 2.78
C SER A 132 6.98 -14.44 2.51
N SER A 133 6.74 -15.32 1.54
CA SER A 133 5.44 -15.93 1.26
C SER A 133 4.85 -16.67 2.47
N ARG A 134 5.72 -17.24 3.33
CA ARG A 134 5.31 -17.88 4.60
C ARG A 134 4.79 -16.87 5.60
N GLU A 135 5.43 -15.71 5.72
CA GLU A 135 5.00 -14.61 6.58
C GLU A 135 3.72 -14.00 6.07
N ALA A 136 3.58 -13.80 4.76
CA ALA A 136 2.34 -13.37 4.12
C ALA A 136 1.19 -14.36 4.45
N SER A 137 1.41 -15.66 4.25
CA SER A 137 0.46 -16.72 4.59
C SER A 137 0.12 -16.73 6.09
N SER A 138 1.10 -16.45 6.96
CA SER A 138 0.86 -16.39 8.41
C SER A 138 -0.06 -15.23 8.80
N LEU A 139 0.07 -14.05 8.19
CA LEU A 139 -0.84 -12.92 8.40
C LEU A 139 -2.27 -13.28 7.98
N LEU A 140 -2.43 -13.88 6.80
CA LEU A 140 -3.74 -14.34 6.31
C LEU A 140 -4.38 -15.38 7.24
N LYS A 141 -3.61 -16.39 7.69
CA LYS A 141 -4.08 -17.42 8.63
C LYS A 141 -4.49 -16.84 10.00
N ARG A 142 -3.93 -15.71 10.40
CA ARG A 142 -4.31 -14.97 11.62
C ARG A 142 -5.57 -14.12 11.44
N GLY A 143 -6.18 -14.15 10.25
CA GLY A 143 -7.42 -13.45 9.94
C GLY A 143 -7.23 -12.00 9.48
N VAL A 144 -6.01 -11.57 9.13
CA VAL A 144 -5.79 -10.26 8.51
C VAL A 144 -6.21 -10.35 7.05
N ASN A 145 -7.15 -9.49 6.62
CA ASN A 145 -7.48 -9.34 5.20
C ASN A 145 -6.37 -8.54 4.51
N ALA A 146 -5.27 -9.22 4.15
CA ALA A 146 -4.04 -8.59 3.67
C ALA A 146 -3.83 -8.76 2.18
N TYR A 147 -3.19 -7.75 1.58
CA TYR A 147 -2.57 -7.76 0.25
C TYR A 147 -1.11 -7.34 0.36
N PHE A 148 -0.27 -7.84 -0.56
CA PHE A 148 1.17 -7.69 -0.49
C PHE A 148 1.68 -7.05 -1.78
N GLY A 149 2.29 -5.86 -1.66
CA GLY A 149 2.86 -5.10 -2.74
C GLY A 149 4.20 -5.69 -3.20
N VAL A 150 4.32 -5.93 -4.50
CA VAL A 150 5.56 -6.34 -5.17
C VAL A 150 6.00 -5.19 -6.08
N GLY A 151 7.12 -4.59 -5.72
CA GLY A 151 7.65 -3.43 -6.43
C GLY A 151 8.87 -3.74 -7.31
N LYS A 152 9.60 -2.69 -7.65
CA LYS A 152 10.83 -2.74 -8.46
C LYS A 152 11.97 -3.55 -7.84
N THR A 153 11.88 -3.94 -6.57
CA THR A 153 12.78 -4.90 -5.93
C THR A 153 12.81 -6.23 -6.67
N LEU A 154 11.67 -6.65 -7.27
CA LEU A 154 11.59 -7.83 -8.13
C LEU A 154 12.54 -7.74 -9.34
N LEU A 155 12.66 -6.56 -9.95
CA LEU A 155 13.56 -6.32 -11.10
C LEU A 155 15.03 -6.38 -10.70
N ARG A 156 15.34 -6.16 -9.43
CA ARG A 156 16.70 -6.27 -8.86
C ARG A 156 17.02 -7.68 -8.37
N GLY A 157 16.09 -8.63 -8.50
CA GLY A 157 16.28 -10.01 -8.05
C GLY A 157 16.21 -10.17 -6.53
N ASP A 158 15.48 -9.30 -5.83
CA ASP A 158 15.29 -9.41 -4.39
C ASP A 158 14.62 -10.73 -4.02
N LYS A 159 15.18 -11.42 -3.03
CA LYS A 159 14.76 -12.78 -2.64
C LYS A 159 13.32 -12.82 -2.11
N SER A 160 12.90 -11.82 -1.34
CA SER A 160 11.54 -11.76 -0.80
C SER A 160 10.53 -11.52 -1.91
N ALA A 161 10.83 -10.60 -2.84
CA ALA A 161 9.97 -10.33 -3.99
C ALA A 161 9.84 -11.55 -4.92
N LEU A 162 10.94 -12.28 -5.18
CA LEU A 162 10.94 -13.52 -5.93
C LEU A 162 10.11 -14.61 -5.24
N ASP A 163 10.29 -14.80 -3.93
CA ASP A 163 9.55 -15.77 -3.12
C ASP A 163 8.05 -15.47 -3.09
N LEU A 164 7.66 -14.19 -2.99
CA LEU A 164 6.26 -13.79 -3.05
C LEU A 164 5.63 -14.13 -4.39
N VAL A 165 6.27 -13.77 -5.50
CA VAL A 165 5.73 -14.06 -6.85
C VAL A 165 5.63 -15.56 -7.09
N SER A 166 6.59 -16.34 -6.61
CA SER A 166 6.61 -17.80 -6.85
C SER A 166 5.64 -18.57 -5.94
N PHE A 167 5.49 -18.17 -4.66
CA PHE A 167 4.87 -19.04 -3.66
C PHE A 167 3.71 -18.42 -2.90
N ALA A 168 3.48 -17.09 -2.97
CA ALA A 168 2.35 -16.49 -2.31
C ALA A 168 1.04 -16.73 -3.08
N ASP A 169 -0.09 -16.57 -2.37
CA ASP A 169 -1.41 -16.55 -3.00
C ASP A 169 -1.52 -15.37 -3.97
N LYS A 170 -1.57 -15.66 -5.27
CA LYS A 170 -1.61 -14.65 -6.34
C LYS A 170 -2.83 -13.73 -6.23
N SER A 171 -3.92 -14.21 -5.61
CA SER A 171 -5.11 -13.38 -5.34
C SER A 171 -4.89 -12.32 -4.24
N ARG A 172 -3.71 -12.28 -3.65
CA ARG A 172 -3.29 -11.35 -2.61
C ARG A 172 -2.09 -10.49 -3.00
N LEU A 173 -1.62 -10.58 -4.24
CA LEU A 173 -0.51 -9.76 -4.73
C LEU A 173 -1.03 -8.48 -5.40
N LEU A 174 -0.39 -7.37 -5.07
CA LEU A 174 -0.48 -6.10 -5.77
C LEU A 174 0.88 -5.75 -6.36
N PHE A 175 0.89 -4.93 -7.41
CA PHE A 175 2.13 -4.51 -8.05
C PHE A 175 2.22 -3.00 -8.05
N GLU A 176 3.44 -2.50 -7.81
CA GLU A 176 3.66 -1.08 -7.58
C GLU A 176 5.00 -0.60 -8.14
N THR A 177 5.20 0.69 -8.16
CA THR A 177 6.45 1.32 -8.57
C THR A 177 7.11 2.11 -7.45
N ASP A 178 6.34 2.46 -6.41
CA ASP A 178 6.73 3.38 -5.35
C ASP A 178 7.30 4.69 -5.93
N SER A 179 6.61 5.20 -6.95
CA SER A 179 6.98 6.39 -7.69
C SER A 179 6.77 7.63 -6.82
N PRO A 180 7.72 8.58 -6.78
CA PRO A 180 8.92 8.71 -7.62
C PRO A 180 10.20 8.07 -7.04
N TYR A 181 10.12 7.34 -5.93
CA TYR A 181 11.27 6.96 -5.09
C TYR A 181 12.08 5.76 -5.60
N GLN A 182 11.48 4.65 -5.88
CA GLN A 182 12.21 3.44 -6.31
C GLN A 182 12.66 3.53 -7.78
N ARG A 183 13.85 4.11 -7.99
CA ARG A 183 14.46 4.25 -9.32
C ARG A 183 15.22 2.98 -9.70
N LEU A 184 15.15 2.61 -10.98
CA LEU A 184 16.07 1.62 -11.56
C LEU A 184 17.41 2.28 -11.93
N TYR A 185 18.44 1.46 -12.13
CA TYR A 185 19.74 1.97 -12.57
C TYR A 185 19.60 2.78 -13.88
N GLY A 186 20.15 3.98 -13.88
CA GLY A 186 20.07 4.90 -15.01
C GLY A 186 18.77 5.70 -15.15
N GLN A 187 17.80 5.52 -14.27
CA GLN A 187 16.59 6.36 -14.24
C GLN A 187 16.78 7.60 -13.36
N GLU A 188 16.35 8.75 -13.85
CA GLU A 188 16.27 9.99 -13.05
C GLU A 188 15.09 9.96 -12.08
N LEU A 189 13.95 9.45 -12.54
CA LEU A 189 12.71 9.31 -11.75
C LEU A 189 12.05 7.95 -12.00
N SER A 190 11.40 7.43 -10.98
CA SER A 190 10.46 6.32 -11.10
C SER A 190 9.13 6.83 -11.63
N LEU A 191 8.53 6.13 -12.60
CA LEU A 191 7.24 6.49 -13.18
C LEU A 191 6.19 5.43 -12.85
N PRO A 192 4.90 5.81 -12.68
CA PRO A 192 3.82 4.84 -12.50
C PRO A 192 3.72 3.82 -13.64
N SER A 193 4.06 4.21 -14.87
CA SER A 193 4.08 3.33 -16.03
C SER A 193 5.13 2.22 -15.97
N ASP A 194 6.13 2.34 -15.09
CA ASP A 194 7.18 1.33 -14.92
C ASP A 194 6.65 0.03 -14.31
N VAL A 195 5.44 0.03 -13.76
CA VAL A 195 4.79 -1.19 -13.26
C VAL A 195 4.71 -2.29 -14.33
N ARG A 196 4.68 -1.92 -15.61
CA ARG A 196 4.73 -2.88 -16.73
C ARG A 196 5.96 -3.81 -16.66
N PHE A 197 7.12 -3.26 -16.30
CA PHE A 197 8.34 -4.06 -16.17
C PHE A 197 8.25 -5.05 -15.00
N VAL A 198 7.58 -4.65 -13.92
CA VAL A 198 7.33 -5.56 -12.77
C VAL A 198 6.40 -6.69 -13.20
N PHE A 199 5.33 -6.41 -13.97
CA PHE A 199 4.46 -7.45 -14.53
C PHE A 199 5.19 -8.39 -15.50
N GLU A 200 6.00 -7.84 -16.39
CA GLU A 200 6.81 -8.64 -17.34
C GLU A 200 7.73 -9.59 -16.57
N LYS A 201 8.42 -9.09 -15.54
CA LYS A 201 9.30 -9.91 -14.71
C LYS A 201 8.54 -10.97 -13.92
N ALA A 202 7.40 -10.64 -13.35
CA ALA A 202 6.56 -11.60 -12.65
C ALA A 202 6.07 -12.73 -13.61
N ARG A 203 5.72 -12.39 -14.87
CA ARG A 203 5.33 -13.37 -15.88
C ARG A 203 6.48 -14.28 -16.33
N GLU A 204 7.73 -13.78 -16.31
CA GLU A 204 8.90 -14.64 -16.57
C GLU A 204 9.10 -15.71 -15.49
N ILE A 205 8.74 -15.40 -14.23
CA ILE A 205 8.89 -16.31 -13.09
C ILE A 205 7.75 -17.32 -13.07
N GLU A 206 6.52 -16.84 -13.24
CA GLU A 206 5.30 -17.63 -13.20
C GLU A 206 4.46 -17.33 -14.45
N ASN A 207 4.12 -18.33 -15.24
CA ASN A 207 3.33 -18.15 -16.48
C ASN A 207 1.86 -17.79 -16.17
N ALA A 208 1.62 -16.57 -15.64
CA ALA A 208 0.31 -16.04 -15.25
C ALA A 208 0.09 -14.63 -15.78
N ASP A 209 -1.17 -14.28 -16.02
CA ASP A 209 -1.56 -12.90 -16.36
C ASP A 209 -1.66 -12.04 -15.09
N PHE A 210 -0.52 -11.58 -14.63
CA PHE A 210 -0.45 -10.75 -13.42
C PHE A 210 -1.12 -9.39 -13.57
N SER A 211 -1.25 -8.84 -14.77
CA SER A 211 -1.92 -7.57 -14.98
C SER A 211 -3.42 -7.69 -14.67
N LYS A 212 -4.06 -8.76 -15.14
CA LYS A 212 -5.46 -9.08 -14.84
C LYS A 212 -5.67 -9.41 -13.38
N ILE A 213 -4.77 -10.22 -12.79
CA ILE A 213 -4.83 -10.58 -11.37
C ILE A 213 -4.72 -9.33 -10.50
N ALA A 214 -3.75 -8.46 -10.77
CA ALA A 214 -3.53 -7.23 -10.01
C ALA A 214 -4.71 -6.26 -10.11
N CYS A 215 -5.32 -6.12 -11.29
CA CYS A 215 -6.52 -5.33 -11.49
C CYS A 215 -7.67 -5.82 -10.58
N GLN A 216 -7.95 -7.12 -10.58
CA GLN A 216 -8.97 -7.73 -9.73
C GLN A 216 -8.64 -7.57 -8.23
N ASN A 217 -7.37 -7.73 -7.87
CA ASN A 217 -6.93 -7.58 -6.48
C ASN A 217 -7.03 -6.12 -6.03
N PHE A 218 -6.68 -5.16 -6.88
CA PHE A 218 -6.83 -3.73 -6.59
C PHE A 218 -8.30 -3.38 -6.30
N ILE A 219 -9.22 -3.83 -7.14
CA ILE A 219 -10.66 -3.64 -6.95
C ILE A 219 -11.09 -4.20 -5.60
N ARG A 220 -10.69 -5.43 -5.26
CA ARG A 220 -11.06 -6.08 -3.98
C ARG A 220 -10.43 -5.41 -2.77
N ALA A 221 -9.22 -4.86 -2.90
CA ALA A 221 -8.50 -4.22 -1.81
C ALA A 221 -9.02 -2.82 -1.48
N PHE A 222 -9.39 -2.05 -2.48
CA PHE A 222 -9.67 -0.62 -2.33
C PHE A 222 -11.13 -0.22 -2.55
N LEU A 223 -11.88 -0.98 -3.34
CA LEU A 223 -13.26 -0.60 -3.65
C LEU A 223 -14.23 -1.40 -2.78
N PRO A 224 -15.18 -0.76 -2.09
CA PRO A 224 -16.20 -1.45 -1.32
C PRO A 224 -17.07 -2.31 -2.24
N GLN A 225 -17.57 -3.44 -1.73
CA GLN A 225 -18.43 -4.36 -2.52
C GLN A 225 -19.67 -3.70 -3.12
N SER A 226 -20.18 -2.65 -2.50
CA SER A 226 -21.29 -1.84 -3.04
C SER A 226 -20.93 -1.11 -4.34
N ALA A 227 -19.70 -0.61 -4.47
CA ALA A 227 -19.24 0.06 -5.69
C ALA A 227 -18.99 -0.91 -6.86
N LEU A 228 -18.81 -2.20 -6.58
CA LEU A 228 -18.65 -3.24 -7.60
C LEU A 228 -19.98 -3.59 -8.30
N LEU A 229 -21.11 -3.45 -7.63
CA LEU A 229 -22.44 -3.71 -8.20
C LEU A 229 -22.87 -2.61 -9.16
N ASP A 230 -22.48 -1.35 -8.86
CA ASP A 230 -22.83 -0.18 -9.69
C ASP A 230 -21.97 -0.10 -10.98
N SER A 231 -20.81 -0.74 -11.02
CA SER A 231 -19.92 -0.75 -12.19
C SER A 231 -20.19 -1.92 -13.17
N LEU A 232 -21.07 -2.85 -12.80
CA LEU A 232 -21.47 -4.01 -13.61
C LEU A 232 -22.92 -3.90 -14.13
N SER A 233 -23.62 -2.85 -13.76
CA SER A 233 -24.95 -2.46 -14.26
C SER A 233 -24.84 -1.38 -15.32
#